data_48edb1c4d3e77289516b1c47bff76a03
#
_entry.id   48edb1c4d3e77289516b1c47bff76a03
#
_cell.length_a   1.000
_cell.length_b   1.000
_cell.length_c   1.000
_cell.angle_alpha   90.00
_cell.angle_beta   90.00
_cell.angle_gamma   90.00
#
_symmetry.space_group_name_H-M   'P 1'
#
loop_
_entity.id
_entity.type
_entity.pdbx_description
1 polymer ?
#
loop_
_entity_poly.entity_id
_entity_poly.type
_entity_poly.pdbx_seq_one_letter_code
_entity_poly.pdbx_strand_id
1 'polypeptide(L)' 'MGLSVAEKIRLIMKRQKITMGDLAEASGQTRKNLSNKMTRGNFTEKDITELAAALGCTVEIRFVTQDGEEI' A
#
# COMPACT_ATOMS: atom_id res chain seq x y z
N MET A 1 17.40 -0.04 5.54
CA MET A 1 16.43 -0.96 4.94
C MET A 1 15.06 -0.66 5.47
N GLY A 2 14.12 -0.42 4.58
CA GLY A 2 12.76 -0.14 4.96
C GLY A 2 11.84 -1.31 4.69
N LEU A 3 10.59 -1.15 5.08
CA LEU A 3 9.56 -2.11 4.78
C LEU A 3 9.15 -2.01 3.31
N SER A 4 8.76 -3.13 2.71
CA SER A 4 8.17 -3.12 1.37
C SER A 4 6.78 -2.49 1.44
N VAL A 5 6.21 -2.16 0.28
CA VAL A 5 4.85 -1.60 0.23
C VAL A 5 3.85 -2.57 0.87
N ALA A 6 3.96 -3.86 0.55
CA ALA A 6 3.07 -4.88 1.13
C ALA A 6 3.20 -4.92 2.65
N GLU A 7 4.41 -4.87 3.17
CA GLU A 7 4.65 -4.87 4.61
C GLU A 7 4.06 -3.64 5.30
N LYS A 8 4.20 -2.47 4.66
CA LYS A 8 3.63 -1.23 5.19
C LYS A 8 2.11 -1.31 5.24
N ILE A 9 1.49 -1.83 4.18
CA ILE A 9 0.04 -2.00 4.13
C ILE A 9 -0.42 -2.95 5.23
N ARG A 10 0.26 -4.08 5.40
CA ARG A 10 -0.08 -5.05 6.45
C ARG A 10 0.04 -4.44 7.84
N LEU A 11 1.07 -3.62 8.06
CA LEU A 11 1.26 -2.96 9.34
C LEU A 11 0.11 -2.00 9.65
N ILE A 12 -0.32 -1.21 8.67
CA ILE A 12 -1.44 -0.27 8.84
C ILE A 12 -2.73 -1.03 9.08
N MET A 13 -2.97 -2.10 8.31
CA MET A 13 -4.15 -2.94 8.52
C MET A 13 -4.20 -3.48 9.93
N LYS A 14 -3.07 -3.95 10.44
CA LYS A 14 -2.99 -4.49 11.80
C LYS A 14 -3.32 -3.43 12.83
N ARG A 15 -2.80 -2.21 12.64
CA ARG A 15 -3.08 -1.09 13.54
C ARG A 15 -4.55 -0.70 13.53
N GLN A 16 -5.19 -0.79 12.36
CA GLN A 16 -6.60 -0.43 12.19
C GLN A 16 -7.53 -1.61 12.48
N LYS A 17 -6.97 -2.80 12.67
CA LYS A 17 -7.74 -4.03 12.94
C LYS A 17 -8.73 -4.35 11.83
N ILE A 18 -8.29 -4.21 10.58
CA ILE A 18 -9.11 -4.54 9.41
C ILE A 18 -8.57 -5.76 8.71
N THR A 19 -9.43 -6.48 8.02
CA THR A 19 -9.07 -7.70 7.30
C THR A 19 -8.73 -7.39 5.85
N MET A 20 -8.14 -8.38 5.17
CA MET A 20 -7.88 -8.31 3.73
C MET A 20 -9.18 -8.07 2.95
N GLY A 21 -10.27 -8.73 3.35
CA GLY A 21 -11.57 -8.54 2.72
C GLY A 21 -12.10 -7.12 2.87
N ASP A 22 -11.91 -6.54 4.07
CA ASP A 22 -12.33 -5.16 4.33
C ASP A 22 -11.58 -4.20 3.42
N LEU A 23 -10.27 -4.37 3.30
CA LEU A 23 -9.46 -3.50 2.46
C LEU A 23 -9.79 -3.67 0.98
N ALA A 24 -10.00 -4.90 0.54
CA ALA A 24 -10.39 -5.19 -0.84
C ALA A 24 -11.69 -4.47 -1.19
N GLU A 25 -12.70 -4.58 -0.33
CA GLU A 25 -13.99 -3.93 -0.54
C GLU A 25 -13.83 -2.42 -0.59
N ALA A 26 -13.09 -1.85 0.35
CA ALA A 26 -12.89 -0.40 0.42
C ALA A 26 -12.12 0.14 -0.78
N SER A 27 -11.26 -0.67 -1.38
CA SER A 27 -10.46 -0.26 -2.55
C SER A 27 -11.08 -0.68 -3.88
N GLY A 28 -12.28 -1.27 -3.85
CA GLY A 28 -13.02 -1.62 -5.06
C GLY A 28 -12.47 -2.79 -5.84
N GLN A 29 -11.84 -3.74 -5.16
CA GLN A 29 -11.29 -4.93 -5.82
C GLN A 29 -11.66 -6.19 -5.06
N THR A 30 -11.43 -7.36 -5.65
CA THR A 30 -11.71 -8.62 -4.98
C THR A 30 -10.61 -8.94 -3.98
N ARG A 31 -10.97 -9.72 -2.96
CA ARG A 31 -10.00 -10.18 -1.97
C ARG A 31 -8.87 -10.97 -2.62
N LYS A 32 -9.21 -11.81 -3.59
CA LYS A 32 -8.23 -12.62 -4.30
C LYS A 32 -7.24 -11.75 -5.06
N ASN A 33 -7.74 -10.73 -5.73
CA ASN A 33 -6.91 -9.81 -6.49
C ASN A 33 -5.95 -9.07 -5.58
N LEU A 34 -6.45 -8.53 -4.48
CA LEU A 34 -5.62 -7.83 -3.49
C LEU A 34 -4.59 -8.79 -2.89
N SER A 35 -5.01 -9.99 -2.51
CA SER A 35 -4.10 -11.00 -1.93
C SER A 35 -2.95 -11.32 -2.89
N ASN A 36 -3.25 -11.45 -4.18
CA ASN A 36 -2.22 -11.70 -5.18
C ASN A 36 -1.23 -10.56 -5.27
N LYS A 37 -1.71 -9.32 -5.27
CA LYS A 37 -0.84 -8.13 -5.30
C LYS A 37 0.06 -8.08 -4.07
N MET A 38 -0.50 -8.38 -2.90
CA MET A 38 0.25 -8.39 -1.66
C MET A 38 1.34 -9.46 -1.66
N THR A 39 1.01 -10.65 -2.17
CA THR A 39 1.96 -11.77 -2.23
C THR A 39 3.10 -11.48 -3.20
N ARG A 40 2.78 -10.92 -4.37
CA ARG A 40 3.78 -10.64 -5.39
C ARG A 40 4.57 -9.36 -5.11
N GLY A 41 4.01 -8.47 -4.30
CA GLY A 41 4.61 -7.17 -4.05
C GLY A 41 4.60 -6.28 -5.27
N ASN A 42 3.65 -6.51 -6.18
CA ASN A 42 3.61 -5.87 -7.49
C ASN A 42 2.51 -4.82 -7.52
N PHE A 43 2.86 -3.60 -7.13
CA PHE A 43 1.91 -2.50 -7.05
C PHE A 43 2.27 -1.41 -8.03
N THR A 44 1.26 -0.92 -8.76
CA THR A 44 1.43 0.31 -9.55
C THR A 44 1.25 1.50 -8.61
N GLU A 45 1.65 2.68 -9.07
CA GLU A 45 1.41 3.90 -8.29
C GLU A 45 -0.08 4.07 -8.01
N LYS A 46 -0.92 3.76 -9.00
CA LYS A 46 -2.36 3.82 -8.85
C LYS A 46 -2.85 2.89 -7.74
N ASP A 47 -2.34 1.66 -7.71
CA ASP A 47 -2.67 0.70 -6.66
C ASP A 47 -2.32 1.25 -5.28
N ILE A 48 -1.12 1.79 -5.14
CA ILE A 48 -0.65 2.33 -3.87
C ILE A 48 -1.54 3.47 -3.40
N THR A 49 -1.89 4.37 -4.31
CA THR A 49 -2.73 5.52 -4.00
C THR A 49 -4.13 5.09 -3.58
N GLU A 50 -4.71 4.13 -4.30
CA GLU A 50 -6.04 3.63 -3.98
C GLU A 50 -6.08 2.90 -2.63
N LEU A 51 -5.08 2.08 -2.36
CA LEU A 51 -5.01 1.36 -1.09
C LEU A 51 -4.77 2.31 0.07
N ALA A 52 -3.92 3.31 -0.10
CA ALA A 52 -3.70 4.32 0.92
C ALA A 52 -4.98 5.08 1.24
N ALA A 53 -5.71 5.49 0.21
CA ALA A 53 -6.99 6.18 0.40
C ALA A 53 -7.98 5.31 1.16
N ALA A 54 -8.04 4.01 0.83
CA ALA A 54 -8.91 3.07 1.52
C ALA A 54 -8.55 2.92 3.00
N LEU A 55 -7.27 3.10 3.32
CA LEU A 55 -6.77 3.03 4.69
C LEU A 55 -6.81 4.39 5.41
N GLY A 56 -7.30 5.42 4.75
CA GLY A 56 -7.34 6.76 5.32
C GLY A 56 -5.97 7.42 5.41
N CYS A 57 -5.03 7.00 4.58
CA CYS A 57 -3.65 7.50 4.58
C CYS A 57 -3.37 8.32 3.34
N THR A 58 -2.35 9.16 3.43
CA THR A 58 -1.81 9.87 2.26
C THR A 58 -0.52 9.17 1.84
N VAL A 59 -0.20 9.26 0.55
CA VAL A 59 1.02 8.66 0.00
C VAL A 59 1.95 9.76 -0.45
N GLU A 60 3.22 9.62 -0.09
CA GLU A 60 4.27 10.50 -0.59
C GLU A 60 5.30 9.63 -1.29
N ILE A 61 5.59 9.96 -2.54
CA ILE A 61 6.61 9.25 -3.32
C ILE A 61 7.71 10.26 -3.61
N ARG A 62 8.91 9.97 -3.14
CA ARG A 62 10.05 10.86 -3.27
C ARG A 62 11.23 10.11 -3.85
N PHE A 63 11.95 10.79 -4.73
CA PHE A 63 13.24 10.32 -5.19
C PHE A 63 14.30 11.13 -4.48
N VAL A 64 15.31 10.47 -3.96
CA VAL A 64 16.43 11.13 -3.30
C VAL A 64 17.65 10.96 -4.19
N THR A 65 18.17 12.07 -4.70
CA THR A 65 19.34 12.05 -5.57
C THR A 65 20.61 11.77 -4.77
N GLN A 66 21.72 11.54 -5.46
CA GLN A 66 22.99 11.23 -4.80
C GLN A 66 23.47 12.36 -3.91
N ASP A 67 23.15 13.60 -4.24
CA ASP A 67 23.54 14.77 -3.45
C ASP A 67 22.48 15.14 -2.38
N GLY A 68 21.49 14.28 -2.20
CA GLY A 68 20.52 14.46 -1.12
C GLY A 68 19.31 15.30 -1.47
N GLU A 69 19.14 15.66 -2.73
CA GLU A 69 17.96 16.41 -3.16
C GLU A 69 16.76 15.50 -3.23
N GLU A 70 15.61 15.93 -2.73
CA GLU A 70 14.34 15.22 -2.82
C GLU A 70 13.48 15.80 -3.92
N ILE A 71 12.95 14.91 -4.74
CA ILE A 71 12.09 15.31 -5.86
C ILE A 71 10.74 14.62 -5.75
#